data_9b3f64d9e18290dcc5a5150dc82004fe
#
_entry.id   9b3f64d9e18290dcc5a5150dc82004fe
#
_cell.length_a   1.000
_cell.length_b   1.000
_cell.length_c   1.000
_cell.angle_alpha   90.00
_cell.angle_beta   90.00
_cell.angle_gamma   90.00
#
_symmetry.space_group_name_H-M   'P 1'
#
loop_
_entity.id
_entity.type
_entity.pdbx_description
1 polymer ?
#
loop_
_entity_poly.entity_id
_entity_poly.type
_entity_poly.pdbx_seq_one_letter_code
_entity_poly.pdbx_strand_id
1 'polypeptide(L)'
;MNTKRLRDGVDLHIINAPKFKTNLMSVYFNIPLKRETITKAALLPSVLKRGCAKYPTMKDMSRRLDDLYSASVSAGARMKGDGEVLFFTAEYISDKFIGEKLSTQIAEFLHDFIFSPLTESGGFNSEYTAGEKNNLKNAILGLVNDKKAYTEFKCREAMFGKEGYGMFEAGYAEDLDDITPVNLYEFYKDVLTSSKIDIFISGTVDDETIGDVERILGSAFEDRDASYIGTTVAGSDKVEFKTISEDADVVQSKLCMGMRCGVQPVGDEFYAITLASCIFGGSPFSKLFANVREKLSLAYYAIARYSRFKSVMMISSGIQTENYQAAYDEIMLQFKKMQTGEIDDFEIESAKKYLANTYHSLSDSLRGMEDYYLSQCIMGAQQSVDELLSGILAVDKKRIVDVMNKVKVDTVYFLKGKSAGEVE
;
A
#
# COMPACT_ATOMS: atom_id res chain seq x y z
N MET A 1 -3.15 -10.32 -17.58
CA MET A 1 -2.00 -9.42 -17.77
C MET A 1 -1.00 -10.09 -18.67
N ASN A 2 -0.43 -9.35 -19.62
CA ASN A 2 0.67 -9.80 -20.46
C ASN A 2 1.94 -9.01 -20.06
N THR A 3 3.11 -9.68 -19.97
CA THR A 3 4.36 -9.06 -19.56
C THR A 3 5.41 -9.26 -20.63
N LYS A 4 6.10 -8.18 -20.99
CA LYS A 4 7.21 -8.16 -21.94
C LYS A 4 8.43 -7.58 -21.25
N ARG A 5 9.54 -8.32 -21.24
CA ARG A 5 10.82 -7.76 -20.80
C ARG A 5 11.37 -6.83 -21.86
N LEU A 6 11.58 -5.57 -21.50
CA LEU A 6 12.16 -4.56 -22.38
C LEU A 6 13.69 -4.57 -22.27
N ARG A 7 14.20 -4.68 -21.05
CA ARG A 7 15.61 -4.72 -20.69
C ARG A 7 15.79 -5.50 -19.39
N ASP A 8 17.00 -5.84 -19.03
CA ASP A 8 17.28 -6.42 -17.72
C ASP A 8 16.86 -5.44 -16.63
N GLY A 9 16.06 -5.90 -15.70
CA GLY A 9 15.46 -5.09 -14.63
C GLY A 9 14.31 -4.15 -15.05
N VAL A 10 13.85 -4.18 -16.32
CA VAL A 10 12.74 -3.32 -16.81
C VAL A 10 11.70 -4.16 -17.54
N ASP A 11 10.49 -4.25 -16.99
CA ASP A 11 9.37 -4.98 -17.58
C ASP A 11 8.22 -4.05 -17.96
N LEU A 12 7.56 -4.35 -19.09
CA LEU A 12 6.32 -3.73 -19.52
C LEU A 12 5.14 -4.70 -19.29
N HIS A 13 4.13 -4.24 -18.60
CA HIS A 13 2.92 -4.98 -18.28
C HIS A 13 1.72 -4.38 -18.98
N ILE A 14 0.98 -5.21 -19.70
CA ILE A 14 -0.18 -4.81 -20.48
C ILE A 14 -1.42 -5.44 -19.88
N ILE A 15 -2.37 -4.60 -19.44
CA ILE A 15 -3.67 -5.00 -18.90
C ILE A 15 -4.75 -4.56 -19.86
N ASN A 16 -5.16 -5.45 -20.77
CA ASN A 16 -6.24 -5.14 -21.70
C ASN A 16 -7.59 -5.18 -20.97
N ALA A 17 -8.22 -4.00 -20.85
CA ALA A 17 -9.49 -3.80 -20.17
C ALA A 17 -10.41 -2.85 -20.94
N PRO A 18 -10.94 -3.28 -22.11
CA PRO A 18 -11.65 -2.42 -23.08
C PRO A 18 -13.01 -1.91 -22.60
N LYS A 19 -13.47 -2.33 -21.43
CA LYS A 19 -14.68 -1.81 -20.79
C LYS A 19 -14.51 -0.37 -20.27
N PHE A 20 -13.28 0.07 -20.03
CA PHE A 20 -13.01 1.42 -19.54
C PHE A 20 -12.94 2.42 -20.70
N LYS A 21 -13.40 3.65 -20.41
CA LYS A 21 -13.27 4.79 -21.34
C LYS A 21 -11.95 5.52 -21.16
N THR A 22 -11.26 5.28 -20.05
CA THR A 22 -9.94 5.81 -19.73
C THR A 22 -8.88 4.72 -19.85
N ASN A 23 -7.65 5.13 -20.08
CA ASN A 23 -6.46 4.33 -19.95
C ASN A 23 -5.65 4.81 -18.72
N LEU A 24 -4.84 3.93 -18.16
CA LEU A 24 -3.88 4.25 -17.12
C LEU A 24 -2.49 3.82 -17.59
N MET A 25 -1.52 4.74 -17.51
CA MET A 25 -0.12 4.49 -17.80
C MET A 25 0.70 4.81 -16.56
N SER A 26 1.55 3.87 -16.13
CA SER A 26 2.25 3.99 -14.85
C SER A 26 3.70 3.52 -14.97
N VAL A 27 4.59 4.19 -14.24
CA VAL A 27 5.98 3.78 -14.05
C VAL A 27 6.21 3.61 -12.55
N TYR A 28 6.66 2.41 -12.16
CA TYR A 28 6.93 2.03 -10.77
C TYR A 28 8.42 1.73 -10.61
N PHE A 29 9.02 2.28 -9.56
CA PHE A 29 10.39 2.04 -9.16
C PHE A 29 10.40 1.29 -7.84
N ASN A 30 10.89 0.05 -7.84
CA ASN A 30 11.00 -0.78 -6.65
C ASN A 30 12.40 -0.59 -6.04
N ILE A 31 12.47 -0.05 -4.83
CA ILE A 31 13.70 0.21 -4.10
C ILE A 31 13.68 -0.48 -2.73
N PRO A 32 14.85 -0.77 -2.14
CA PRO A 32 14.91 -1.27 -0.77
C PRO A 32 14.35 -0.26 0.23
N LEU A 33 13.54 -0.75 1.17
CA LEU A 33 13.04 0.03 2.30
C LEU A 33 14.18 0.21 3.32
N LYS A 34 14.79 1.40 3.38
CA LYS A 34 15.93 1.71 4.25
C LYS A 34 15.71 2.97 5.06
N ARG A 35 16.19 2.96 6.32
CA ARG A 35 16.05 4.11 7.25
C ARG A 35 16.70 5.38 6.68
N GLU A 36 17.82 5.24 5.97
CA GLU A 36 18.61 6.35 5.44
C GLU A 36 17.97 7.02 4.22
N THR A 37 17.06 6.34 3.54
CA THR A 37 16.47 6.81 2.27
C THR A 37 14.97 7.02 2.31
N ILE A 38 14.25 6.48 3.31
CA ILE A 38 12.78 6.51 3.36
C ILE A 38 12.21 7.93 3.27
N THR A 39 12.81 8.91 3.95
CA THR A 39 12.34 10.29 3.91
C THR A 39 12.62 10.96 2.56
N LYS A 40 13.75 10.63 1.91
CA LYS A 40 14.03 11.07 0.53
C LYS A 40 13.08 10.43 -0.47
N ALA A 41 12.75 9.15 -0.31
CA ALA A 41 11.81 8.43 -1.16
C ALA A 41 10.39 8.99 -1.05
N ALA A 42 9.95 9.34 0.16
CA ALA A 42 8.67 10.01 0.37
C ALA A 42 8.62 11.43 -0.23
N LEU A 43 9.75 12.15 -0.20
CA LEU A 43 9.86 13.53 -0.69
C LEU A 43 9.96 13.63 -2.21
N LEU A 44 10.75 12.75 -2.84
CA LEU A 44 11.15 12.84 -4.24
C LEU A 44 9.98 12.97 -5.22
N PRO A 45 8.91 12.15 -5.16
CA PRO A 45 7.78 12.28 -6.09
C PRO A 45 7.06 13.62 -6.00
N SER A 46 6.99 14.21 -4.80
CA SER A 46 6.36 15.51 -4.58
C SER A 46 7.17 16.64 -5.20
N VAL A 47 8.50 16.59 -5.08
CA VAL A 47 9.39 17.58 -5.70
C VAL A 47 9.32 17.50 -7.22
N LEU A 48 9.37 16.29 -7.80
CA LEU A 48 9.21 16.09 -9.25
C LEU A 48 7.86 16.64 -9.76
N LYS A 49 6.79 16.47 -9.00
CA LYS A 49 5.45 16.92 -9.36
C LYS A 49 5.32 18.46 -9.45
N ARG A 50 6.27 19.23 -8.92
CA ARG A 50 6.25 20.71 -9.01
C ARG A 50 6.48 21.24 -10.40
N GLY A 51 7.21 20.50 -11.24
CA GLY A 51 7.52 20.88 -12.61
C GLY A 51 8.70 20.11 -13.17
N CYS A 52 8.86 20.17 -14.48
CA CYS A 52 10.00 19.60 -15.19
C CYS A 52 10.60 20.68 -16.11
N ALA A 53 11.72 20.39 -16.76
CA ALA A 53 12.42 21.35 -17.62
C ALA A 53 11.51 21.95 -18.71
N LYS A 54 10.60 21.13 -19.28
CA LYS A 54 9.67 21.54 -20.33
C LYS A 54 8.45 22.27 -19.79
N TYR A 55 8.02 21.96 -18.58
CA TYR A 55 6.88 22.53 -17.88
C TYR A 55 7.32 22.97 -16.48
N PRO A 56 7.99 24.15 -16.36
CA PRO A 56 8.73 24.49 -15.15
C PRO A 56 7.87 24.82 -13.93
N THR A 57 6.57 25.08 -14.11
CA THR A 57 5.66 25.38 -13.00
C THR A 57 4.47 24.42 -12.96
N MET A 58 3.84 24.25 -11.79
CA MET A 58 2.59 23.51 -11.65
C MET A 58 1.50 24.03 -12.60
N LYS A 59 1.49 25.34 -12.89
CA LYS A 59 0.55 25.93 -13.84
C LYS A 59 0.80 25.43 -15.27
N ASP A 60 2.08 25.33 -15.68
CA ASP A 60 2.44 24.84 -17.02
C ASP A 60 2.14 23.34 -17.14
N MET A 61 2.42 22.56 -16.08
CA MET A 61 2.02 21.15 -15.98
C MET A 61 0.48 21.01 -16.13
N SER A 62 -0.28 21.79 -15.36
CA SER A 62 -1.75 21.74 -15.38
C SER A 62 -2.30 22.11 -16.76
N ARG A 63 -1.79 23.18 -17.41
CA ARG A 63 -2.19 23.56 -18.78
C ARG A 63 -1.93 22.44 -19.78
N ARG A 64 -0.75 21.80 -19.70
CA ARG A 64 -0.45 20.68 -20.58
C ARG A 64 -1.41 19.50 -20.37
N LEU A 65 -1.77 19.20 -19.13
CA LEU A 65 -2.74 18.14 -18.81
C LEU A 65 -4.15 18.50 -19.30
N ASP A 66 -4.53 19.77 -19.23
CA ASP A 66 -5.80 20.25 -19.81
C ASP A 66 -5.81 20.09 -21.34
N ASP A 67 -4.71 20.44 -22.02
CA ASP A 67 -4.53 20.21 -23.47
C ASP A 67 -4.57 18.72 -23.83
N LEU A 68 -4.23 17.82 -22.87
CA LEU A 68 -4.34 16.38 -22.98
C LEU A 68 -5.70 15.85 -22.49
N TYR A 69 -6.77 16.57 -22.80
CA TYR A 69 -8.16 16.23 -22.46
C TYR A 69 -8.39 16.08 -20.95
N SER A 70 -7.79 16.95 -20.16
CA SER A 70 -7.83 16.93 -18.69
C SER A 70 -7.32 15.61 -18.12
N ALA A 71 -6.24 15.09 -18.68
CA ALA A 71 -5.53 13.96 -18.11
C ALA A 71 -5.07 14.27 -16.67
N SER A 72 -5.03 13.28 -15.82
CA SER A 72 -4.60 13.44 -14.43
C SER A 72 -3.31 12.70 -14.15
N VAL A 73 -2.41 13.31 -13.36
CA VAL A 73 -1.17 12.66 -12.92
C VAL A 73 -1.12 12.52 -11.42
N SER A 74 -0.57 11.41 -10.97
CA SER A 74 -0.27 11.15 -9.56
C SER A 74 1.15 10.64 -9.42
N ALA A 75 1.81 11.06 -8.36
CA ALA A 75 3.13 10.54 -7.97
C ALA A 75 3.18 10.42 -6.45
N GLY A 76 3.93 9.44 -5.96
CA GLY A 76 4.09 9.17 -4.54
C GLY A 76 4.98 7.98 -4.27
N ALA A 77 5.09 7.63 -2.99
CA ALA A 77 5.80 6.46 -2.51
C ALA A 77 4.90 5.64 -1.59
N ARG A 78 5.09 4.32 -1.55
CA ARG A 78 4.35 3.42 -0.66
C ARG A 78 5.15 2.18 -0.34
N MET A 79 4.98 1.67 0.87
CA MET A 79 5.63 0.43 1.28
C MET A 79 4.90 -0.79 0.71
N LYS A 80 5.67 -1.78 0.22
CA LYS A 80 5.20 -3.11 -0.15
C LYS A 80 6.17 -4.15 0.40
N GLY A 81 5.87 -4.68 1.58
CA GLY A 81 6.75 -5.62 2.27
C GLY A 81 8.04 -4.98 2.76
N ASP A 82 9.19 -5.51 2.34
CA ASP A 82 10.52 -4.97 2.66
C ASP A 82 11.05 -4.03 1.57
N GLY A 83 10.19 -3.70 0.58
CA GLY A 83 10.46 -2.73 -0.46
C GLY A 83 9.60 -1.49 -0.33
N GLU A 84 10.07 -0.44 -0.98
CA GLU A 84 9.34 0.79 -1.22
C GLU A 84 9.13 0.97 -2.72
N VAL A 85 7.94 1.41 -3.12
CA VAL A 85 7.56 1.61 -4.50
C VAL A 85 7.27 3.08 -4.72
N LEU A 86 8.13 3.75 -5.48
CA LEU A 86 7.83 5.07 -6.02
C LEU A 86 6.99 4.87 -7.29
N PHE A 87 5.95 5.67 -7.45
CA PHE A 87 5.05 5.56 -8.59
C PHE A 87 4.80 6.91 -9.26
N PHE A 88 4.66 6.87 -10.58
CA PHE A 88 4.26 7.97 -11.45
C PHE A 88 3.20 7.44 -12.39
N THR A 89 1.99 7.97 -12.31
CA THR A 89 0.84 7.45 -13.04
C THR A 89 0.12 8.57 -13.78
N ALA A 90 -0.36 8.28 -14.99
CA ALA A 90 -1.22 9.18 -15.76
C ALA A 90 -2.50 8.43 -16.14
N GLU A 91 -3.65 9.01 -15.82
CA GLU A 91 -4.96 8.54 -16.23
C GLU A 91 -5.54 9.50 -17.26
N TYR A 92 -5.98 8.98 -18.39
CA TYR A 92 -6.38 9.77 -19.56
C TYR A 92 -7.48 9.06 -20.37
N ILE A 93 -8.21 9.81 -21.17
CA ILE A 93 -9.23 9.23 -22.06
C ILE A 93 -8.56 8.35 -23.12
N SER A 94 -9.15 7.19 -23.41
CA SER A 94 -8.61 6.28 -24.44
C SER A 94 -8.70 6.88 -25.84
N ASP A 95 -7.64 6.70 -26.64
CA ASP A 95 -7.52 7.14 -28.04
C ASP A 95 -8.72 6.76 -28.90
N LYS A 96 -9.33 5.63 -28.58
CA LYS A 96 -10.56 5.13 -29.24
C LYS A 96 -11.71 6.14 -29.23
N PHE A 97 -11.78 7.04 -28.26
CA PHE A 97 -12.92 7.96 -28.09
C PHE A 97 -12.65 9.37 -28.63
N ILE A 98 -11.40 9.71 -28.96
CA ILE A 98 -11.03 11.07 -29.40
C ILE A 98 -10.46 11.11 -30.81
N GLY A 99 -10.04 9.97 -31.38
CA GLY A 99 -9.47 9.91 -32.72
C GLY A 99 -8.06 10.51 -32.85
N GLU A 100 -7.37 10.76 -31.74
CA GLU A 100 -6.00 11.26 -31.66
C GLU A 100 -5.11 10.25 -30.93
N LYS A 101 -3.79 10.34 -31.12
CA LYS A 101 -2.79 9.51 -30.43
C LYS A 101 -2.43 10.13 -29.07
N LEU A 102 -3.40 10.16 -28.16
CA LEU A 102 -3.20 10.72 -26.82
C LEU A 102 -2.25 9.86 -26.00
N SER A 103 -2.32 8.54 -26.13
CA SER A 103 -1.42 7.62 -25.43
C SER A 103 0.06 7.93 -25.66
N THR A 104 0.43 8.27 -26.91
CA THR A 104 1.82 8.69 -27.26
C THR A 104 2.17 9.99 -26.53
N GLN A 105 1.28 10.99 -26.56
CA GLN A 105 1.52 12.28 -25.89
C GLN A 105 1.62 12.14 -24.36
N ILE A 106 0.86 11.20 -23.79
CA ILE A 106 0.94 10.88 -22.36
C ILE A 106 2.27 10.18 -22.02
N ALA A 107 2.74 9.25 -22.87
CA ALA A 107 4.06 8.64 -22.70
C ALA A 107 5.19 9.69 -22.75
N GLU A 108 5.14 10.64 -23.69
CA GLU A 108 6.05 11.78 -23.77
C GLU A 108 5.98 12.67 -22.52
N PHE A 109 4.76 12.96 -22.05
CA PHE A 109 4.57 13.76 -20.84
C PHE A 109 5.16 13.05 -19.61
N LEU A 110 4.89 11.76 -19.42
CA LEU A 110 5.48 10.98 -18.33
C LEU A 110 7.00 10.90 -18.44
N HIS A 111 7.53 10.77 -19.66
CA HIS A 111 8.96 10.82 -19.89
C HIS A 111 9.56 12.16 -19.44
N ASP A 112 9.02 13.29 -19.92
CA ASP A 112 9.48 14.62 -19.52
C ASP A 112 9.38 14.82 -18.00
N PHE A 113 8.28 14.38 -17.40
CA PHE A 113 8.01 14.48 -15.98
C PHE A 113 9.00 13.70 -15.11
N ILE A 114 9.36 12.48 -15.53
CA ILE A 114 10.24 11.58 -14.74
C ILE A 114 11.72 11.87 -15.03
N PHE A 115 12.11 12.08 -16.32
CA PHE A 115 13.52 12.08 -16.75
C PHE A 115 14.09 13.46 -17.00
N SER A 116 13.27 14.48 -17.02
CA SER A 116 13.71 15.87 -17.27
C SER A 116 13.33 16.82 -16.12
N PRO A 117 13.78 16.53 -14.88
CA PRO A 117 13.41 17.33 -13.72
C PRO A 117 13.91 18.76 -13.84
N LEU A 118 13.24 19.68 -13.16
CA LEU A 118 13.71 21.06 -13.06
C LEU A 118 14.89 21.14 -12.08
N THR A 119 16.08 21.41 -12.62
CA THR A 119 17.32 21.45 -11.86
C THR A 119 17.96 22.81 -11.88
N GLU A 120 18.70 23.15 -10.82
CA GLU A 120 19.55 24.33 -10.71
C GLU A 120 20.78 24.01 -9.87
N SER A 121 21.93 24.57 -10.23
CA SER A 121 23.19 24.45 -9.46
C SER A 121 23.56 23.00 -9.07
N GLY A 122 23.25 22.03 -9.93
CA GLY A 122 23.58 20.60 -9.74
C GLY A 122 22.63 19.83 -8.84
N GLY A 123 21.48 20.39 -8.48
CA GLY A 123 20.44 19.74 -7.69
C GLY A 123 19.04 20.06 -8.21
N PHE A 124 18.01 19.66 -7.49
CA PHE A 124 16.64 20.09 -7.76
C PHE A 124 16.46 21.59 -7.49
N ASN A 125 15.36 22.19 -8.01
CA ASN A 125 15.03 23.56 -7.70
C ASN A 125 14.86 23.76 -6.18
N SER A 126 15.57 24.76 -5.64
CA SER A 126 15.69 24.97 -4.18
C SER A 126 14.37 25.39 -3.55
N GLU A 127 13.59 26.25 -4.22
CA GLU A 127 12.29 26.71 -3.72
C GLU A 127 11.28 25.54 -3.65
N TYR A 128 11.23 24.72 -4.70
CA TYR A 128 10.32 23.58 -4.74
C TYR A 128 10.72 22.52 -3.71
N THR A 129 12.00 22.24 -3.57
CA THR A 129 12.50 21.30 -2.54
C THR A 129 12.15 21.81 -1.14
N ALA A 130 12.38 23.08 -0.84
CA ALA A 130 12.05 23.66 0.47
C ALA A 130 10.54 23.64 0.75
N GLY A 131 9.71 23.96 -0.25
CA GLY A 131 8.26 23.91 -0.14
C GLY A 131 7.75 22.49 0.17
N GLU A 132 8.24 21.48 -0.56
CA GLU A 132 7.80 20.09 -0.34
C GLU A 132 8.38 19.48 0.95
N LYS A 133 9.58 19.86 1.39
CA LYS A 133 10.08 19.52 2.73
C LYS A 133 9.13 20.01 3.82
N ASN A 134 8.66 21.25 3.72
CA ASN A 134 7.71 21.79 4.70
C ASN A 134 6.35 21.06 4.65
N ASN A 135 5.85 20.76 3.47
CA ASN A 135 4.62 19.99 3.30
C ASN A 135 4.75 18.58 3.91
N LEU A 136 5.86 17.89 3.63
CA LEU A 136 6.12 16.56 4.19
C LEU A 136 6.29 16.60 5.70
N LYS A 137 7.00 17.62 6.24
CA LYS A 137 7.12 17.83 7.70
C LYS A 137 5.77 17.95 8.37
N ASN A 138 4.87 18.77 7.79
CA ASN A 138 3.53 18.94 8.30
C ASN A 138 2.70 17.64 8.23
N ALA A 139 2.86 16.85 7.16
CA ALA A 139 2.20 15.55 7.03
C ALA A 139 2.70 14.53 8.07
N ILE A 140 4.02 14.46 8.29
CA ILE A 140 4.63 13.58 9.30
C ILE A 140 4.15 13.96 10.70
N LEU A 141 4.26 15.23 11.06
CA LEU A 141 3.83 15.74 12.37
C LEU A 141 2.30 15.66 12.55
N GLY A 142 1.56 15.74 11.45
CA GLY A 142 0.11 15.62 11.44
C GLY A 142 -0.43 14.21 11.70
N LEU A 143 0.41 13.17 11.61
CA LEU A 143 -0.01 11.78 11.86
C LEU A 143 -0.69 11.63 13.23
N VAL A 144 -0.20 12.33 14.23
CA VAL A 144 -0.76 12.31 15.59
C VAL A 144 -2.24 12.74 15.65
N ASN A 145 -2.73 13.50 14.65
CA ASN A 145 -4.12 13.94 14.58
C ASN A 145 -5.06 12.82 14.10
N ASP A 146 -4.59 11.89 13.28
CA ASP A 146 -5.31 10.64 12.99
C ASP A 146 -4.94 9.59 14.02
N LYS A 147 -5.68 9.57 15.13
CA LYS A 147 -5.41 8.68 16.27
C LYS A 147 -5.46 7.19 15.90
N LYS A 148 -6.24 6.82 14.89
CA LYS A 148 -6.29 5.43 14.41
C LYS A 148 -5.03 5.09 13.65
N ALA A 149 -4.66 5.88 12.64
CA ALA A 149 -3.43 5.67 11.87
C ALA A 149 -2.17 5.73 12.76
N TYR A 150 -2.14 6.68 13.69
CA TYR A 150 -1.07 6.80 14.67
C TYR A 150 -0.93 5.53 15.52
N THR A 151 -2.03 5.02 16.08
CA THR A 151 -2.03 3.82 16.93
C THR A 151 -1.61 2.57 16.13
N GLU A 152 -2.11 2.42 14.88
CA GLU A 152 -1.71 1.33 14.00
C GLU A 152 -0.20 1.40 13.65
N PHE A 153 0.31 2.60 13.37
CA PHE A 153 1.75 2.82 13.15
C PHE A 153 2.58 2.48 14.39
N LYS A 154 2.21 2.99 15.58
CA LYS A 154 2.94 2.74 16.83
C LYS A 154 2.94 1.26 17.22
N CYS A 155 1.83 0.55 16.99
CA CYS A 155 1.76 -0.89 17.16
C CYS A 155 2.74 -1.61 16.20
N ARG A 156 2.75 -1.23 14.93
CA ARG A 156 3.67 -1.78 13.91
C ARG A 156 5.14 -1.48 14.25
N GLU A 157 5.46 -0.25 14.66
CA GLU A 157 6.79 0.14 15.12
C GLU A 157 7.23 -0.72 16.32
N ALA A 158 6.34 -0.98 17.28
CA ALA A 158 6.62 -1.83 18.43
C ALA A 158 6.87 -3.30 18.04
N MET A 159 6.17 -3.81 17.00
CA MET A 159 6.36 -5.17 16.49
C MET A 159 7.68 -5.36 15.75
N PHE A 160 8.09 -4.39 14.95
CA PHE A 160 9.19 -4.52 13.98
C PHE A 160 10.41 -3.64 14.29
N GLY A 161 10.31 -2.73 15.26
CA GLY A 161 11.34 -1.75 15.54
C GLY A 161 11.32 -0.57 14.56
N LYS A 162 12.40 0.21 14.57
CA LYS A 162 12.56 1.41 13.75
C LYS A 162 13.23 1.14 12.39
N GLU A 163 13.22 -0.11 11.94
CA GLU A 163 13.81 -0.55 10.67
C GLU A 163 12.81 -1.37 9.86
N GLY A 164 13.01 -1.46 8.55
CA GLY A 164 12.17 -2.23 7.64
C GLY A 164 10.70 -1.86 7.77
N TYR A 165 9.83 -2.85 7.86
CA TYR A 165 8.37 -2.67 7.90
C TYR A 165 7.84 -1.91 9.13
N GLY A 166 8.64 -1.73 10.17
CA GLY A 166 8.29 -0.92 11.36
C GLY A 166 8.39 0.58 11.11
N MET A 167 9.08 1.03 10.07
CA MET A 167 9.25 2.45 9.76
C MET A 167 7.96 3.13 9.34
N PHE A 168 7.93 4.46 9.52
CA PHE A 168 6.84 5.28 8.97
C PHE A 168 7.07 5.53 7.48
N GLU A 169 6.09 5.27 6.64
CA GLU A 169 6.21 5.36 5.18
C GLU A 169 6.47 6.78 4.66
N ALA A 170 6.08 7.80 5.41
CA ALA A 170 6.37 9.19 5.08
C ALA A 170 7.77 9.64 5.56
N GLY A 171 8.55 8.75 6.19
CA GLY A 171 9.84 9.06 6.77
C GLY A 171 9.74 9.82 8.10
N TYR A 172 10.75 10.60 8.41
CA TYR A 172 10.91 11.24 9.72
C TYR A 172 11.24 12.72 9.58
N ALA A 173 10.66 13.54 10.46
CA ALA A 173 10.81 14.99 10.41
C ALA A 173 12.24 15.46 10.66
N GLU A 174 12.99 14.73 11.50
CA GLU A 174 14.40 14.99 11.81
C GLU A 174 15.33 14.83 10.58
N ASP A 175 15.00 13.96 9.64
CA ASP A 175 15.80 13.74 8.43
C ASP A 175 15.72 14.91 7.44
N LEU A 176 14.63 15.68 7.51
CA LEU A 176 14.38 16.73 6.52
C LEU A 176 15.42 17.84 6.55
N ASP A 177 16.02 18.12 7.72
CA ASP A 177 17.02 19.18 7.84
C ASP A 177 18.29 18.84 7.03
N ASP A 178 18.66 17.56 6.93
CA ASP A 178 19.83 17.06 6.20
C ASP A 178 19.55 16.84 4.70
N ILE A 179 18.29 16.90 4.25
CA ILE A 179 17.96 16.78 2.83
C ILE A 179 18.16 18.11 2.12
N THR A 180 19.09 18.11 1.17
CA THR A 180 19.39 19.25 0.29
C THR A 180 18.92 18.97 -1.14
N PRO A 181 18.74 20.02 -2.00
CA PRO A 181 18.46 19.82 -3.41
C PRO A 181 19.46 18.91 -4.12
N VAL A 182 20.74 18.99 -3.75
CA VAL A 182 21.82 18.20 -4.36
C VAL A 182 21.74 16.74 -3.95
N ASN A 183 21.67 16.43 -2.65
CA ASN A 183 21.64 15.02 -2.20
C ASN A 183 20.32 14.32 -2.49
N LEU A 184 19.22 15.05 -2.67
CA LEU A 184 17.96 14.51 -3.16
C LEU A 184 18.05 14.20 -4.67
N TYR A 185 18.75 15.03 -5.44
CA TYR A 185 18.99 14.77 -6.86
C TYR A 185 19.94 13.60 -7.08
N GLU A 186 20.95 13.42 -6.22
CA GLU A 186 21.78 12.22 -6.21
C GLU A 186 20.96 10.96 -5.94
N PHE A 187 20.11 10.98 -4.93
CA PHE A 187 19.19 9.88 -4.65
C PHE A 187 18.25 9.58 -5.84
N TYR A 188 17.73 10.62 -6.49
CA TYR A 188 16.93 10.45 -7.71
C TYR A 188 17.71 9.71 -8.82
N LYS A 189 18.99 10.05 -9.07
CA LYS A 189 19.82 9.35 -10.03
C LYS A 189 20.04 7.90 -9.66
N ASP A 190 20.26 7.63 -8.37
CA ASP A 190 20.39 6.25 -7.86
C ASP A 190 19.11 5.45 -8.08
N VAL A 191 17.93 6.04 -7.84
CA VAL A 191 16.63 5.42 -8.12
C VAL A 191 16.51 5.07 -9.60
N LEU A 192 16.85 5.99 -10.50
CA LEU A 192 16.77 5.75 -11.96
C LEU A 192 17.68 4.63 -12.44
N THR A 193 18.82 4.41 -11.80
CA THR A 193 19.85 3.46 -12.27
C THR A 193 19.80 2.10 -11.56
N SER A 194 19.34 2.03 -10.31
CA SER A 194 19.43 0.83 -9.48
C SER A 194 18.10 0.12 -9.21
N SER A 195 16.95 0.75 -9.51
CA SER A 195 15.63 0.18 -9.21
C SER A 195 15.24 -0.93 -10.18
N LYS A 196 14.48 -1.92 -9.70
CA LYS A 196 13.62 -2.73 -10.58
C LYS A 196 12.44 -1.87 -11.02
N ILE A 197 12.21 -1.83 -12.34
CA ILE A 197 11.23 -0.95 -12.97
C ILE A 197 10.12 -1.77 -13.60
N ASP A 198 8.90 -1.33 -13.36
CA ASP A 198 7.69 -1.85 -13.96
C ASP A 198 6.93 -0.71 -14.64
N ILE A 199 6.76 -0.83 -15.95
CA ILE A 199 5.92 0.06 -16.73
C ILE A 199 4.59 -0.66 -16.94
N PHE A 200 3.48 -0.01 -16.60
CA PHE A 200 2.15 -0.55 -16.84
C PHE A 200 1.41 0.31 -17.86
N ILE A 201 0.66 -0.35 -18.74
CA ILE A 201 -0.37 0.27 -19.56
C ILE A 201 -1.64 -0.54 -19.45
N SER A 202 -2.73 0.11 -19.06
CA SER A 202 -4.00 -0.53 -18.72
C SER A 202 -5.16 0.18 -19.38
N GLY A 203 -6.12 -0.58 -19.91
CA GLY A 203 -7.30 -0.04 -20.58
C GLY A 203 -7.49 -0.61 -21.98
N THR A 204 -7.87 0.22 -22.97
CA THR A 204 -7.91 -0.15 -24.39
C THR A 204 -6.53 0.15 -25.00
N VAL A 205 -5.76 -0.90 -25.27
CA VAL A 205 -4.36 -0.80 -25.69
C VAL A 205 -4.19 -1.54 -27.01
N ASP A 206 -3.65 -0.86 -28.02
CA ASP A 206 -3.28 -1.44 -29.31
C ASP A 206 -1.76 -1.62 -29.45
N ASP A 207 -1.33 -2.35 -30.48
CA ASP A 207 0.11 -2.64 -30.72
C ASP A 207 0.92 -1.37 -31.01
N GLU A 208 0.32 -0.36 -31.61
CA GLU A 208 0.98 0.92 -31.87
C GLU A 208 1.28 1.65 -30.56
N THR A 209 0.31 1.71 -29.66
CA THR A 209 0.49 2.27 -28.30
C THR A 209 1.59 1.53 -27.51
N ILE A 210 1.61 0.19 -27.61
CA ILE A 210 2.66 -0.61 -26.98
C ILE A 210 4.04 -0.23 -27.54
N GLY A 211 4.16 -0.14 -28.88
CA GLY A 211 5.40 0.26 -29.54
C GLY A 211 5.88 1.67 -29.17
N ASP A 212 4.95 2.61 -29.01
CA ASP A 212 5.27 3.98 -28.55
C ASP A 212 5.75 4.02 -27.09
N VAL A 213 5.11 3.28 -26.19
CA VAL A 213 5.54 3.16 -24.80
C VAL A 213 6.93 2.54 -24.70
N GLU A 214 7.21 1.48 -25.46
CA GLU A 214 8.55 0.87 -25.53
C GLU A 214 9.60 1.87 -26.04
N ARG A 215 9.29 2.60 -27.08
CA ARG A 215 10.18 3.58 -27.69
C ARG A 215 10.42 4.80 -26.80
N ILE A 216 9.39 5.31 -26.11
CA ILE A 216 9.47 6.54 -25.33
C ILE A 216 9.95 6.26 -23.90
N LEU A 217 9.24 5.39 -23.17
CA LEU A 217 9.55 5.11 -21.78
C LEU A 217 10.58 3.99 -21.63
N GLY A 218 10.46 2.91 -22.41
CA GLY A 218 11.37 1.77 -22.32
C GLY A 218 12.80 2.12 -22.71
N SER A 219 13.00 2.99 -23.73
CA SER A 219 14.34 3.41 -24.16
C SER A 219 15.03 4.38 -23.20
N ALA A 220 14.29 4.99 -22.28
CA ALA A 220 14.87 5.87 -21.26
C ALA A 220 15.67 5.11 -20.19
N PHE A 221 15.55 3.78 -20.15
CA PHE A 221 16.25 2.94 -19.20
C PHE A 221 17.37 2.13 -19.86
N GLU A 222 18.46 1.93 -19.14
CA GLU A 222 19.53 1.01 -19.51
C GLU A 222 19.33 -0.35 -18.83
N ASP A 223 20.07 -1.39 -19.31
CA ASP A 223 20.13 -2.68 -18.63
C ASP A 223 20.69 -2.52 -17.22
N ARG A 224 20.10 -3.23 -16.26
CA ARG A 224 20.46 -3.15 -14.85
C ARG A 224 20.33 -4.50 -14.16
N ASP A 225 21.22 -4.78 -13.25
CA ASP A 225 21.12 -5.92 -12.35
C ASP A 225 20.19 -5.54 -11.16
N ALA A 226 18.90 -5.51 -11.45
CA ALA A 226 17.88 -5.17 -10.44
C ALA A 226 16.75 -6.20 -10.43
N SER A 227 16.41 -6.65 -9.25
CA SER A 227 15.31 -7.56 -8.97
C SER A 227 14.34 -6.98 -7.95
N TYR A 228 13.17 -7.57 -7.83
CA TYR A 228 12.25 -7.21 -6.75
C TYR A 228 12.88 -7.45 -5.39
N ILE A 229 12.62 -6.52 -4.48
CA ILE A 229 13.00 -6.71 -3.08
C ILE A 229 12.13 -7.82 -2.51
N GLY A 230 12.75 -8.94 -2.16
CA GLY A 230 12.07 -10.09 -1.58
C GLY A 230 11.43 -9.70 -0.24
N THR A 231 10.24 -10.26 0.00
CA THR A 231 9.52 -10.04 1.25
C THR A 231 9.85 -11.14 2.24
N THR A 232 10.38 -10.78 3.39
CA THR A 232 10.57 -11.70 4.50
C THR A 232 9.30 -11.77 5.33
N VAL A 233 8.68 -12.95 5.37
CA VAL A 233 7.49 -13.20 6.19
C VAL A 233 7.85 -13.10 7.67
N ALA A 234 7.04 -12.39 8.44
CA ALA A 234 7.19 -12.32 9.89
C ALA A 234 6.82 -13.68 10.52
N GLY A 235 7.84 -14.43 10.93
CA GLY A 235 7.65 -15.73 11.61
C GLY A 235 6.88 -15.59 12.92
N SER A 236 6.11 -16.62 13.27
CA SER A 236 5.34 -16.68 14.52
C SER A 236 6.01 -17.52 15.63
N ASP A 237 7.15 -18.15 15.34
CA ASP A 237 7.78 -19.12 16.25
C ASP A 237 8.46 -18.47 17.47
N LYS A 238 8.94 -17.25 17.33
CA LYS A 238 9.68 -16.49 18.37
C LYS A 238 9.02 -15.13 18.56
N VAL A 239 7.82 -15.12 19.14
CA VAL A 239 7.11 -13.89 19.47
C VAL A 239 7.29 -13.58 20.95
N GLU A 240 7.89 -12.42 21.24
CA GLU A 240 7.91 -11.86 22.58
C GLU A 240 6.71 -10.91 22.71
N PHE A 241 5.71 -11.34 23.48
CA PHE A 241 4.49 -10.56 23.69
C PHE A 241 4.77 -9.24 24.40
N LYS A 242 4.25 -8.15 23.87
CA LYS A 242 4.40 -6.79 24.42
C LYS A 242 3.04 -6.14 24.64
N THR A 243 2.91 -5.41 25.74
CA THR A 243 1.78 -4.51 25.97
C THR A 243 2.34 -3.10 26.22
N ILE A 244 1.84 -2.13 25.46
CA ILE A 244 2.26 -0.74 25.53
C ILE A 244 1.01 0.11 25.71
N SER A 245 1.04 1.02 26.70
CA SER A 245 0.01 2.03 26.92
C SER A 245 0.62 3.41 26.82
N GLU A 246 -0.04 4.29 26.08
CA GLU A 246 0.32 5.70 25.92
C GLU A 246 -0.91 6.56 26.26
N ASP A 247 -0.74 7.51 27.19
CA ASP A 247 -1.80 8.47 27.52
C ASP A 247 -1.90 9.56 26.45
N ALA A 248 -3.12 9.85 26.02
CA ALA A 248 -3.38 10.86 24.99
C ALA A 248 -4.61 11.70 25.31
N ASP A 249 -4.59 12.96 24.91
CA ASP A 249 -5.75 13.84 25.04
C ASP A 249 -6.79 13.51 23.94
N VAL A 250 -7.57 12.46 24.20
CA VAL A 250 -8.61 11.97 23.30
C VAL A 250 -9.82 11.50 24.10
N VAL A 251 -11.02 11.72 23.54
CA VAL A 251 -12.27 11.24 24.12
C VAL A 251 -12.44 9.73 23.92
N GLN A 252 -11.94 9.22 22.81
CA GLN A 252 -12.07 7.82 22.45
C GLN A 252 -10.70 7.16 22.37
N SER A 253 -10.45 6.20 23.23
CA SER A 253 -9.25 5.37 23.20
C SER A 253 -9.15 4.52 21.93
N LYS A 254 -7.93 4.17 21.53
CA LYS A 254 -7.66 3.27 20.41
C LYS A 254 -6.88 2.06 20.91
N LEU A 255 -7.39 0.89 20.60
CA LEU A 255 -6.74 -0.39 20.85
C LEU A 255 -6.26 -0.96 19.50
N CYS A 256 -4.98 -1.22 19.40
CA CYS A 256 -4.39 -1.95 18.27
C CYS A 256 -3.70 -3.20 18.77
N MET A 257 -3.96 -4.34 18.12
CA MET A 257 -3.30 -5.61 18.41
C MET A 257 -2.65 -6.14 17.14
N GLY A 258 -1.35 -6.34 17.18
CA GLY A 258 -0.59 -6.92 16.10
C GLY A 258 -0.36 -8.41 16.31
N MET A 259 -0.62 -9.20 15.29
CA MET A 259 -0.46 -10.66 15.29
C MET A 259 0.44 -11.10 14.16
N ARG A 260 1.37 -12.02 14.43
CA ARG A 260 2.18 -12.69 13.39
C ARG A 260 1.47 -13.97 12.95
N CYS A 261 1.29 -14.12 11.64
CA CYS A 261 0.57 -15.27 11.10
C CYS A 261 1.50 -16.38 10.63
N GLY A 262 2.74 -16.08 10.24
CA GLY A 262 3.74 -17.09 9.84
C GLY A 262 3.39 -17.82 8.54
N VAL A 263 2.59 -17.22 7.67
CA VAL A 263 2.08 -17.81 6.44
C VAL A 263 2.78 -17.20 5.23
N GLN A 264 3.22 -18.02 4.29
CA GLN A 264 3.81 -17.52 3.04
C GLN A 264 2.79 -16.75 2.21
N PRO A 265 3.20 -15.73 1.43
CA PRO A 265 2.27 -14.86 0.70
C PRO A 265 1.61 -15.53 -0.51
N VAL A 266 1.90 -16.79 -0.77
CA VAL A 266 1.36 -17.60 -1.86
C VAL A 266 0.99 -19.01 -1.38
N GLY A 267 0.11 -19.67 -2.12
CA GLY A 267 -0.27 -21.07 -1.88
C GLY A 267 -1.46 -21.22 -0.91
N ASP A 268 -1.69 -22.44 -0.50
CA ASP A 268 -2.92 -22.87 0.18
C ASP A 268 -3.17 -22.20 1.54
N GLU A 269 -2.11 -21.98 2.31
CA GLU A 269 -2.22 -21.30 3.61
C GLU A 269 -2.58 -19.83 3.46
N PHE A 270 -2.12 -19.18 2.38
CA PHE A 270 -2.51 -17.81 2.07
C PHE A 270 -4.01 -17.68 1.80
N TYR A 271 -4.62 -18.63 1.08
CA TYR A 271 -6.07 -18.64 0.89
C TYR A 271 -6.81 -18.82 2.22
N ALA A 272 -6.31 -19.73 3.06
CA ALA A 272 -6.90 -20.02 4.36
C ALA A 272 -6.83 -18.82 5.30
N ILE A 273 -5.67 -18.15 5.43
CA ILE A 273 -5.54 -16.98 6.31
C ILE A 273 -6.32 -15.76 5.79
N THR A 274 -6.45 -15.61 4.47
CA THR A 274 -7.27 -14.56 3.86
C THR A 274 -8.74 -14.74 4.23
N LEU A 275 -9.27 -15.96 4.09
CA LEU A 275 -10.64 -16.27 4.49
C LEU A 275 -10.83 -16.15 6.01
N ALA A 276 -9.88 -16.70 6.79
CA ALA A 276 -9.89 -16.63 8.25
C ALA A 276 -9.90 -15.18 8.77
N SER A 277 -9.06 -14.31 8.21
CA SER A 277 -9.03 -12.88 8.55
C SER A 277 -10.38 -12.19 8.24
N CYS A 278 -11.00 -12.54 7.11
CA CYS A 278 -12.31 -12.02 6.75
C CYS A 278 -13.41 -12.43 7.75
N ILE A 279 -13.43 -13.71 8.16
CA ILE A 279 -14.36 -14.21 9.18
C ILE A 279 -14.09 -13.57 10.53
N PHE A 280 -12.82 -13.41 10.90
CA PHE A 280 -12.45 -12.89 12.21
C PHE A 280 -12.82 -11.42 12.38
N GLY A 281 -12.40 -10.53 11.45
CA GLY A 281 -12.63 -9.08 11.59
C GLY A 281 -12.64 -8.30 10.29
N GLY A 282 -12.53 -8.95 9.12
CA GLY A 282 -12.37 -8.29 7.82
C GLY A 282 -13.67 -7.94 7.10
N SER A 283 -14.82 -8.32 7.62
CA SER A 283 -16.12 -8.11 6.99
C SER A 283 -17.16 -7.54 7.95
N PRO A 284 -18.27 -6.95 7.43
CA PRO A 284 -19.39 -6.51 8.25
C PRO A 284 -20.15 -7.64 8.98
N PHE A 285 -19.86 -8.89 8.65
CA PHE A 285 -20.46 -10.09 9.27
C PHE A 285 -19.43 -10.85 10.11
N SER A 286 -18.27 -10.25 10.36
CA SER A 286 -17.18 -10.89 11.09
C SER A 286 -17.47 -11.04 12.57
N LYS A 287 -16.75 -11.97 13.22
CA LYS A 287 -16.87 -12.23 14.66
C LYS A 287 -16.61 -10.98 15.51
N LEU A 288 -15.59 -10.18 15.16
CA LEU A 288 -15.31 -8.94 15.88
C LEU A 288 -16.43 -7.92 15.71
N PHE A 289 -16.94 -7.76 14.50
CA PHE A 289 -18.05 -6.85 14.28
C PHE A 289 -19.30 -7.28 15.05
N ALA A 290 -19.71 -8.54 14.93
CA ALA A 290 -20.93 -9.06 15.55
C ALA A 290 -20.87 -9.08 17.09
N ASN A 291 -19.72 -9.46 17.67
CA ASN A 291 -19.64 -9.67 19.12
C ASN A 291 -19.10 -8.44 19.87
N VAL A 292 -18.03 -7.80 19.39
CA VAL A 292 -17.40 -6.68 20.11
C VAL A 292 -18.21 -5.38 19.89
N ARG A 293 -18.66 -5.12 18.64
CA ARG A 293 -19.39 -3.90 18.31
C ARG A 293 -20.88 -4.04 18.54
N GLU A 294 -21.57 -4.99 17.88
CA GLU A 294 -23.02 -5.02 17.86
C GLU A 294 -23.58 -5.60 19.17
N LYS A 295 -23.14 -6.80 19.58
CA LYS A 295 -23.72 -7.48 20.72
C LYS A 295 -23.36 -6.88 22.06
N LEU A 296 -22.08 -6.56 22.28
CA LEU A 296 -21.58 -6.07 23.55
C LEU A 296 -21.42 -4.54 23.60
N SER A 297 -21.51 -3.87 22.46
CA SER A 297 -21.36 -2.42 22.32
C SER A 297 -20.07 -1.86 22.97
N LEU A 298 -18.99 -2.67 22.98
CA LEU A 298 -17.73 -2.32 23.62
C LEU A 298 -16.89 -1.37 22.74
N ALA A 299 -17.18 -1.35 21.43
CA ALA A 299 -16.40 -0.59 20.47
C ALA A 299 -17.28 0.07 19.40
N TYR A 300 -16.83 1.23 18.90
CA TYR A 300 -17.44 1.90 17.74
C TYR A 300 -17.07 1.20 16.42
N TYR A 301 -15.90 0.60 16.39
CA TYR A 301 -15.45 -0.29 15.33
C TYR A 301 -14.49 -1.33 15.92
N ALA A 302 -14.50 -2.52 15.36
CA ALA A 302 -13.53 -3.57 15.63
C ALA A 302 -13.28 -4.30 14.31
N ILE A 303 -12.09 -4.14 13.77
CA ILE A 303 -11.70 -4.66 12.45
C ILE A 303 -10.35 -5.38 12.53
N ALA A 304 -10.18 -6.44 11.71
CA ALA A 304 -8.90 -7.09 11.50
C ALA A 304 -8.50 -6.97 10.02
N ARG A 305 -7.24 -6.61 9.76
CA ARG A 305 -6.67 -6.52 8.42
C ARG A 305 -5.43 -7.38 8.32
N TYR A 306 -5.40 -8.25 7.35
CA TYR A 306 -4.25 -9.09 7.04
C TYR A 306 -3.36 -8.42 6.00
N SER A 307 -2.07 -8.29 6.32
CA SER A 307 -1.03 -7.83 5.41
C SER A 307 -0.30 -9.03 4.81
N ARG A 308 -0.55 -9.29 3.52
CA ARG A 308 -0.01 -10.41 2.77
C ARG A 308 1.53 -10.42 2.74
N PHE A 309 2.13 -9.25 2.49
CA PHE A 309 3.58 -9.13 2.34
C PHE A 309 4.36 -9.53 3.60
N LYS A 310 3.86 -9.19 4.77
CA LYS A 310 4.56 -9.47 6.04
C LYS A 310 3.92 -10.58 6.86
N SER A 311 2.80 -11.15 6.38
CA SER A 311 2.04 -12.16 7.11
C SER A 311 1.66 -11.72 8.52
N VAL A 312 1.11 -10.51 8.60
CA VAL A 312 0.72 -9.86 9.86
C VAL A 312 -0.77 -9.53 9.80
N MET A 313 -1.47 -9.78 10.89
CA MET A 313 -2.85 -9.33 11.08
C MET A 313 -2.86 -8.21 12.13
N MET A 314 -3.41 -7.06 11.75
CA MET A 314 -3.59 -5.92 12.64
C MET A 314 -5.07 -5.79 13.00
N ILE A 315 -5.38 -5.86 14.29
CA ILE A 315 -6.73 -5.59 14.82
C ILE A 315 -6.73 -4.15 15.30
N SER A 316 -7.73 -3.39 14.89
CA SER A 316 -7.89 -1.99 15.28
C SER A 316 -9.29 -1.77 15.81
N SER A 317 -9.41 -1.13 16.98
CA SER A 317 -10.68 -0.89 17.66
C SER A 317 -10.70 0.49 18.32
N GLY A 318 -11.84 1.18 18.22
CA GLY A 318 -12.11 2.43 18.96
C GLY A 318 -13.05 2.14 20.11
N ILE A 319 -12.59 2.35 21.34
CA ILE A 319 -13.28 1.95 22.57
C ILE A 319 -13.39 3.09 23.58
N GLN A 320 -14.28 2.98 24.54
CA GLN A 320 -14.22 3.78 25.76
C GLN A 320 -13.07 3.26 26.63
N THR A 321 -12.42 4.16 27.37
CA THR A 321 -11.25 3.81 28.20
C THR A 321 -11.60 2.70 29.21
N GLU A 322 -12.76 2.77 29.80
CA GLU A 322 -13.28 1.82 30.79
C GLU A 322 -13.51 0.42 30.21
N ASN A 323 -13.78 0.35 28.92
CA ASN A 323 -14.08 -0.90 28.21
C ASN A 323 -12.83 -1.65 27.75
N TYR A 324 -11.61 -1.16 28.04
CA TYR A 324 -10.38 -1.77 27.54
C TYR A 324 -10.30 -3.28 27.83
N GLN A 325 -10.45 -3.67 29.12
CA GLN A 325 -10.29 -5.08 29.50
C GLN A 325 -11.37 -5.94 28.86
N ALA A 326 -12.62 -5.50 28.90
CA ALA A 326 -13.74 -6.24 28.31
C ALA A 326 -13.60 -6.40 26.79
N ALA A 327 -13.14 -5.36 26.08
CA ALA A 327 -12.92 -5.41 24.64
C ALA A 327 -11.73 -6.33 24.29
N TYR A 328 -10.66 -6.25 25.05
CA TYR A 328 -9.50 -7.14 24.89
C TYR A 328 -9.90 -8.61 25.10
N ASP A 329 -10.57 -8.92 26.19
CA ASP A 329 -11.01 -10.28 26.54
C ASP A 329 -11.95 -10.85 25.48
N GLU A 330 -12.90 -10.04 24.98
CA GLU A 330 -13.81 -10.48 23.92
C GLU A 330 -13.08 -10.72 22.59
N ILE A 331 -12.13 -9.85 22.21
CA ILE A 331 -11.30 -10.05 21.00
C ILE A 331 -10.53 -11.37 21.14
N MET A 332 -9.92 -11.62 22.30
CA MET A 332 -9.18 -12.87 22.54
C MET A 332 -10.09 -14.10 22.59
N LEU A 333 -11.31 -13.98 23.10
CA LEU A 333 -12.31 -15.04 23.06
C LEU A 333 -12.69 -15.39 21.60
N GLN A 334 -12.96 -14.38 20.78
CA GLN A 334 -13.28 -14.61 19.36
C GLN A 334 -12.09 -15.19 18.61
N PHE A 335 -10.85 -14.77 18.91
CA PHE A 335 -9.64 -15.37 18.38
C PHE A 335 -9.53 -16.86 18.78
N LYS A 336 -9.79 -17.19 20.05
CA LYS A 336 -9.80 -18.57 20.52
C LYS A 336 -10.86 -19.41 19.82
N LYS A 337 -12.05 -18.88 19.57
CA LYS A 337 -13.10 -19.53 18.79
C LYS A 337 -12.66 -19.87 17.38
N MET A 338 -11.91 -18.97 16.72
CA MET A 338 -11.31 -19.28 15.40
C MET A 338 -10.35 -20.48 15.48
N GLN A 339 -9.55 -20.56 16.54
CA GLN A 339 -8.58 -21.65 16.75
C GLN A 339 -9.24 -22.99 17.11
N THR A 340 -10.37 -22.99 17.82
CA THR A 340 -11.10 -24.22 18.22
C THR A 340 -12.11 -24.68 17.18
N GLY A 341 -12.35 -23.86 16.14
CA GLY A 341 -13.28 -24.19 15.08
C GLY A 341 -14.74 -23.89 15.43
N GLU A 342 -14.99 -23.03 16.43
CA GLU A 342 -16.33 -22.47 16.70
C GLU A 342 -16.66 -21.41 15.65
N ILE A 343 -16.80 -21.88 14.41
CA ILE A 343 -17.11 -21.09 13.20
C ILE A 343 -18.30 -21.78 12.55
N ASP A 344 -19.38 -21.06 12.34
CA ASP A 344 -20.56 -21.63 11.69
C ASP A 344 -20.49 -21.50 10.15
N ASP A 345 -21.39 -22.22 9.49
CA ASP A 345 -21.43 -22.24 8.02
C ASP A 345 -21.84 -20.88 7.44
N PHE A 346 -22.66 -20.11 8.17
CA PHE A 346 -23.06 -18.78 7.74
C PHE A 346 -21.86 -17.82 7.73
N GLU A 347 -20.99 -17.86 8.74
CA GLU A 347 -19.77 -17.05 8.82
C GLU A 347 -18.83 -17.37 7.66
N ILE A 348 -18.64 -18.65 7.34
CA ILE A 348 -17.78 -19.10 6.23
C ILE A 348 -18.35 -18.63 4.88
N GLU A 349 -19.62 -18.93 4.62
CA GLU A 349 -20.24 -18.63 3.32
C GLU A 349 -20.40 -17.11 3.11
N SER A 350 -20.70 -16.37 4.17
CA SER A 350 -20.78 -14.89 4.11
C SER A 350 -19.41 -14.27 3.80
N ALA A 351 -18.34 -14.78 4.42
CA ALA A 351 -16.97 -14.31 4.15
C ALA A 351 -16.52 -14.66 2.73
N LYS A 352 -16.83 -15.86 2.23
CA LYS A 352 -16.55 -16.26 0.84
C LYS A 352 -17.23 -15.32 -0.16
N LYS A 353 -18.53 -15.05 0.03
CA LYS A 353 -19.29 -14.12 -0.82
C LYS A 353 -18.73 -12.69 -0.73
N TYR A 354 -18.38 -12.23 0.45
CA TYR A 354 -17.80 -10.91 0.64
C TYR A 354 -16.46 -10.76 -0.08
N LEU A 355 -15.56 -11.74 0.05
CA LEU A 355 -14.27 -11.76 -0.65
C LEU A 355 -14.45 -11.85 -2.16
N ALA A 356 -15.37 -12.69 -2.64
CA ALA A 356 -15.67 -12.78 -4.07
C ALA A 356 -16.08 -11.41 -4.63
N ASN A 357 -17.01 -10.71 -3.98
CA ASN A 357 -17.42 -9.37 -4.39
C ASN A 357 -16.25 -8.36 -4.32
N THR A 358 -15.44 -8.42 -3.27
CA THR A 358 -14.30 -7.52 -3.09
C THR A 358 -13.26 -7.72 -4.19
N TYR A 359 -12.91 -8.95 -4.51
CA TYR A 359 -11.92 -9.24 -5.55
C TYR A 359 -12.48 -9.00 -6.96
N HIS A 360 -13.75 -9.30 -7.22
CA HIS A 360 -14.36 -8.93 -8.51
C HIS A 360 -14.40 -7.42 -8.72
N SER A 361 -14.62 -6.62 -7.66
CA SER A 361 -14.60 -5.17 -7.75
C SER A 361 -13.23 -4.58 -8.12
N LEU A 362 -12.12 -5.34 -7.92
CA LEU A 362 -10.81 -4.91 -8.43
C LEU A 362 -10.82 -4.73 -9.95
N SER A 363 -11.59 -5.56 -10.66
CA SER A 363 -11.73 -5.44 -12.11
C SER A 363 -12.45 -4.16 -12.55
N ASP A 364 -13.10 -3.42 -11.63
CA ASP A 364 -13.80 -2.16 -11.91
C ASP A 364 -12.93 -0.92 -11.70
N SER A 365 -11.63 -1.11 -11.44
CA SER A 365 -10.65 -0.05 -11.29
C SER A 365 -9.35 -0.41 -11.99
N LEU A 366 -8.89 0.41 -12.95
CA LEU A 366 -7.57 0.22 -13.58
C LEU A 366 -6.45 0.28 -12.55
N ARG A 367 -6.52 1.23 -11.61
CA ARG A 367 -5.54 1.35 -10.50
C ARG A 367 -5.56 0.12 -9.59
N GLY A 368 -6.74 -0.42 -9.31
CA GLY A 368 -6.90 -1.66 -8.51
C GLY A 368 -6.27 -2.86 -9.20
N MET A 369 -6.47 -3.00 -10.51
CA MET A 369 -5.84 -4.06 -11.30
C MET A 369 -4.31 -3.92 -11.35
N GLU A 370 -3.78 -2.72 -11.61
CA GLU A 370 -2.34 -2.49 -11.61
C GLU A 370 -1.73 -2.79 -10.24
N ASP A 371 -2.34 -2.33 -9.14
CA ASP A 371 -1.84 -2.60 -7.79
C ASP A 371 -1.84 -4.10 -7.45
N TYR A 372 -2.89 -4.81 -7.87
CA TYR A 372 -2.97 -6.26 -7.72
C TYR A 372 -1.83 -6.96 -8.46
N TYR A 373 -1.64 -6.66 -9.75
CA TYR A 373 -0.62 -7.33 -10.57
C TYR A 373 0.80 -6.91 -10.19
N LEU A 374 1.04 -5.65 -9.85
CA LEU A 374 2.33 -5.21 -9.29
C LEU A 374 2.67 -5.99 -8.00
N SER A 375 1.67 -6.19 -7.14
CA SER A 375 1.84 -6.99 -5.92
C SER A 375 2.17 -8.45 -6.25
N GLN A 376 1.57 -9.03 -7.29
CA GLN A 376 1.92 -10.38 -7.77
C GLN A 376 3.38 -10.42 -8.26
N CYS A 377 3.80 -9.45 -9.06
CA CYS A 377 5.18 -9.37 -9.55
C CYS A 377 6.20 -9.30 -8.39
N ILE A 378 5.97 -8.42 -7.41
CA ILE A 378 6.86 -8.27 -6.25
C ILE A 378 6.95 -9.56 -5.41
N MET A 379 5.87 -10.33 -5.32
CA MET A 379 5.84 -11.62 -4.60
C MET A 379 6.33 -12.81 -5.44
N GLY A 380 6.72 -12.60 -6.70
CA GLY A 380 7.08 -13.69 -7.61
C GLY A 380 5.90 -14.60 -7.97
N ALA A 381 4.67 -14.10 -7.87
CA ALA A 381 3.45 -14.82 -8.18
C ALA A 381 2.90 -14.37 -9.55
N GLN A 382 2.12 -15.25 -10.21
CA GLN A 382 1.48 -14.96 -11.51
C GLN A 382 0.03 -15.43 -11.49
N GLN A 383 -0.71 -15.07 -10.45
CA GLN A 383 -2.05 -15.55 -10.21
C GLN A 383 -3.08 -14.52 -10.68
N SER A 384 -4.05 -14.95 -11.48
CA SER A 384 -5.22 -14.16 -11.81
C SER A 384 -6.17 -14.01 -10.61
N VAL A 385 -7.07 -13.03 -10.67
CA VAL A 385 -8.11 -12.85 -9.64
C VAL A 385 -9.01 -14.09 -9.53
N ASP A 386 -9.35 -14.73 -10.66
CA ASP A 386 -10.22 -15.91 -10.69
C ASP A 386 -9.52 -17.13 -10.06
N GLU A 387 -8.23 -17.34 -10.33
CA GLU A 387 -7.45 -18.39 -9.69
C GLU A 387 -7.33 -18.16 -8.17
N LEU A 388 -7.09 -16.91 -7.76
CA LEU A 388 -7.07 -16.53 -6.35
C LEU A 388 -8.41 -16.85 -5.67
N LEU A 389 -9.51 -16.42 -6.29
CA LEU A 389 -10.85 -16.66 -5.77
C LEU A 389 -11.17 -18.17 -5.70
N SER A 390 -10.81 -18.93 -6.73
CA SER A 390 -11.00 -20.37 -6.74
C SER A 390 -10.28 -21.03 -5.54
N GLY A 391 -9.05 -20.59 -5.25
CA GLY A 391 -8.30 -21.07 -4.09
C GLY A 391 -8.97 -20.72 -2.75
N ILE A 392 -9.47 -19.49 -2.61
CA ILE A 392 -10.18 -19.03 -1.39
C ILE A 392 -11.50 -19.78 -1.21
N LEU A 393 -12.29 -19.95 -2.28
CA LEU A 393 -13.59 -20.62 -2.22
C LEU A 393 -13.47 -22.12 -1.91
N ALA A 394 -12.34 -22.75 -2.25
CA ALA A 394 -12.03 -24.14 -1.93
C ALA A 394 -11.57 -24.36 -0.47
N VAL A 395 -11.38 -23.29 0.31
CA VAL A 395 -10.99 -23.43 1.73
C VAL A 395 -12.12 -24.01 2.55
N ASP A 396 -11.82 -25.04 3.33
CA ASP A 396 -12.71 -25.65 4.31
C ASP A 396 -12.42 -25.15 5.75
N LYS A 397 -13.30 -25.53 6.67
CA LYS A 397 -13.20 -25.14 8.09
C LYS A 397 -11.91 -25.66 8.74
N LYS A 398 -11.45 -26.87 8.38
CA LYS A 398 -10.23 -27.43 8.95
C LYS A 398 -9.03 -26.57 8.61
N ARG A 399 -8.88 -26.14 7.35
CA ARG A 399 -7.78 -25.28 6.90
C ARG A 399 -7.81 -23.91 7.58
N ILE A 400 -9.01 -23.37 7.88
CA ILE A 400 -9.14 -22.12 8.67
C ILE A 400 -8.58 -22.33 10.07
N VAL A 401 -8.96 -23.42 10.74
CA VAL A 401 -8.48 -23.76 12.09
C VAL A 401 -6.96 -23.97 12.10
N ASP A 402 -6.46 -24.74 11.14
CA ASP A 402 -5.03 -25.06 11.03
C ASP A 402 -4.18 -23.78 10.90
N VAL A 403 -4.60 -22.85 10.06
CA VAL A 403 -3.86 -21.59 9.87
C VAL A 403 -4.00 -20.65 11.07
N MET A 404 -5.16 -20.58 11.71
CA MET A 404 -5.37 -19.73 12.89
C MET A 404 -4.59 -20.22 14.11
N ASN A 405 -4.27 -21.50 14.20
CA ASN A 405 -3.40 -22.04 15.26
C ASN A 405 -1.92 -21.65 15.10
N LYS A 406 -1.49 -21.21 13.92
CA LYS A 406 -0.16 -20.62 13.69
C LYS A 406 -0.06 -19.17 14.16
N VAL A 407 -1.20 -18.47 14.20
CA VAL A 407 -1.25 -17.04 14.53
C VAL A 407 -0.90 -16.82 16.01
N LYS A 408 -0.01 -15.88 16.28
CA LYS A 408 0.41 -15.47 17.62
C LYS A 408 0.23 -13.98 17.81
N VAL A 409 -0.31 -13.59 18.96
CA VAL A 409 -0.35 -12.18 19.38
C VAL A 409 1.07 -11.74 19.69
N ASP A 410 1.50 -10.65 19.07
CA ASP A 410 2.83 -10.07 19.25
C ASP A 410 2.77 -8.84 20.16
N THR A 411 1.97 -7.85 19.78
CA THR A 411 1.95 -6.56 20.46
C THR A 411 0.52 -6.08 20.66
N VAL A 412 0.24 -5.57 21.84
CA VAL A 412 -0.96 -4.79 22.16
C VAL A 412 -0.53 -3.36 22.42
N TYR A 413 -1.06 -2.43 21.65
CA TYR A 413 -0.84 -1.00 21.80
C TYR A 413 -2.15 -0.30 22.17
N PHE A 414 -2.18 0.38 23.29
CA PHE A 414 -3.34 1.08 23.80
C PHE A 414 -3.07 2.59 23.91
N LEU A 415 -3.67 3.36 22.99
CA LEU A 415 -3.70 4.82 23.10
C LEU A 415 -4.87 5.18 24.01
N LYS A 416 -4.54 5.47 25.28
CA LYS A 416 -5.49 5.67 26.36
C LYS A 416 -5.98 7.11 26.37
N GLY A 417 -7.27 7.29 26.26
CA GLY A 417 -7.96 8.57 26.40
C GLY A 417 -8.34 8.88 27.84
N LYS A 418 -8.95 10.05 28.05
CA LYS A 418 -9.56 10.44 29.32
C LYS A 418 -10.71 9.50 29.67
N SER A 419 -10.85 9.15 30.92
CA SER A 419 -12.02 8.43 31.43
C SER A 419 -13.25 9.34 31.44
N ALA A 420 -14.44 8.75 31.35
CA ALA A 420 -15.71 9.52 31.26
C ALA A 420 -15.91 10.51 32.45
N GLY A 421 -15.23 10.30 33.59
CA GLY A 421 -15.25 11.22 34.73
C GLY A 421 -14.20 12.34 34.70
N GLU A 422 -13.30 12.37 33.70
CA GLU A 422 -12.23 13.36 33.55
C GLU A 422 -12.53 14.37 32.40
N VAL A 423 -13.67 14.20 31.74
CA VAL A 423 -14.14 15.12 30.70
C VAL A 423 -15.07 16.13 31.36
N GLU A 424 -14.52 17.23 31.91
CA GLU A 424 -15.26 18.44 32.31
C GLU A 424 -15.26 19.47 31.17
#